data_c47e033f4dbe98e9469c4c54ac611792
#
_entry.id   c47e033f4dbe98e9469c4c54ac611792
#
_cell.length_a   1.000
_cell.length_b   1.000
_cell.length_c   1.000
_cell.angle_alpha   90.00
_cell.angle_beta   90.00
_cell.angle_gamma   90.00
#
_symmetry.space_group_name_H-M   'P 1'
#
loop_
_entity.id
_entity.type
_entity.pdbx_description
1 polymer ?
#
loop_
_entity_poly.entity_id
_entity_poly.type
_entity_poly.pdbx_seq_one_letter_code
_entity_poly.pdbx_strand_id
1 'polypeptide(L)'
;MYDFESKKIVVIGTVFMDIKGYPEGTFIPNGRNAGRIEYKYGGVGRNVAQDIAGLGLKPVFVSITDSMGHGAAIESDLKESGVITDYMLRIPNGIGTWMVIMTPDGDVCANLSKRQNLIPVSLLLDEKGDEIFADADAIAIEIDLEEEIVSRVFRLAEKYQVDVYGVISNMTIALNRIEYINKCKCFVCNRIEAGQLFDTDTEDKSPNEMLDILKDKLNDFRMECMIVTLDKDGSVYACKDETSGMCPSDQIDIVDSTGAGDSFFAGVSAGLICHMPIDEACRLGTEMAAVVIQSTENTYKAD
;
A
#
# COMPACT_ATOMS: atom_id res chain seq x y z
N MET A 1 12.58 3.60 23.06
CA MET A 1 12.26 2.37 22.26
C MET A 1 10.78 2.44 21.99
N TYR A 2 10.38 2.43 20.74
CA TYR A 2 8.96 2.52 20.35
C TYR A 2 8.29 1.16 20.60
N ASP A 3 7.02 1.20 21.08
CA ASP A 3 6.26 -0.02 21.39
C ASP A 3 5.43 -0.43 20.17
N PHE A 4 5.97 -1.32 19.36
CA PHE A 4 5.28 -1.90 18.22
C PHE A 4 4.36 -3.06 18.61
N GLU A 5 4.72 -3.85 19.63
CA GLU A 5 4.04 -5.12 19.94
C GLU A 5 2.63 -4.95 20.52
N SER A 6 2.36 -3.81 21.16
CA SER A 6 1.04 -3.55 21.76
C SER A 6 0.01 -3.02 20.75
N LYS A 7 0.44 -2.56 19.56
CA LYS A 7 -0.42 -1.84 18.61
C LYS A 7 -1.21 -2.76 17.70
N LYS A 8 -2.52 -2.52 17.63
CA LYS A 8 -3.47 -3.20 16.72
C LYS A 8 -3.83 -2.27 15.57
N ILE A 9 -3.55 -2.70 14.35
CA ILE A 9 -3.88 -1.93 13.14
C ILE A 9 -4.88 -2.72 12.31
N VAL A 10 -5.97 -2.07 11.90
CA VAL A 10 -6.91 -2.64 10.94
C VAL A 10 -6.44 -2.27 9.55
N VAL A 11 -6.10 -3.27 8.74
CA VAL A 11 -5.68 -3.09 7.35
C VAL A 11 -6.82 -3.51 6.43
N ILE A 12 -7.27 -2.62 5.55
CA ILE A 12 -8.34 -2.90 4.58
C ILE A 12 -7.79 -2.70 3.18
N GLY A 13 -7.80 -3.76 2.39
CA GLY A 13 -7.24 -3.67 1.04
C GLY A 13 -7.27 -4.98 0.26
N THR A 14 -6.58 -4.97 -0.87
CA THR A 14 -6.65 -6.01 -1.88
C THR A 14 -5.68 -7.17 -1.64
N VAL A 15 -6.04 -8.32 -2.22
CA VAL A 15 -5.19 -9.51 -2.39
C VAL A 15 -5.11 -9.85 -3.87
N PHE A 16 -3.91 -9.98 -4.41
CA PHE A 16 -3.67 -10.31 -5.81
C PHE A 16 -2.80 -11.55 -5.97
N MET A 17 -2.95 -12.18 -7.11
CA MET A 17 -1.99 -13.10 -7.68
C MET A 17 -1.30 -12.41 -8.84
N ASP A 18 -0.01 -12.17 -8.74
CA ASP A 18 0.80 -11.61 -9.80
C ASP A 18 1.41 -12.75 -10.62
N ILE A 19 1.16 -12.72 -11.91
CA ILE A 19 1.66 -13.70 -12.88
C ILE A 19 2.61 -12.99 -13.82
N LYS A 20 3.92 -13.19 -13.64
CA LYS A 20 4.97 -12.57 -14.43
C LYS A 20 5.50 -13.57 -15.47
N GLY A 21 5.34 -13.28 -16.76
CA GLY A 21 5.86 -14.06 -17.88
C GLY A 21 7.14 -13.44 -18.44
N TYR A 22 8.18 -14.25 -18.60
CA TYR A 22 9.50 -13.84 -19.14
C TYR A 22 9.79 -14.64 -20.39
N PRO A 23 9.59 -14.08 -21.59
CA PRO A 23 9.91 -14.76 -22.86
C PRO A 23 11.41 -15.07 -23.00
N GLU A 24 11.74 -16.21 -23.58
CA GLU A 24 13.10 -16.53 -24.03
C GLU A 24 13.39 -15.77 -25.33
N GLY A 25 13.88 -14.54 -25.23
CA GLY A 25 14.17 -13.66 -26.36
C GLY A 25 13.06 -12.66 -26.67
N THR A 26 13.03 -12.13 -27.88
CA THR A 26 12.07 -11.09 -28.28
C THR A 26 10.64 -11.63 -28.26
N PHE A 27 9.74 -10.95 -27.57
CA PHE A 27 8.33 -11.28 -27.54
C PHE A 27 7.67 -11.17 -28.93
N ILE A 28 6.96 -12.21 -29.35
CA ILE A 28 6.23 -12.25 -30.63
C ILE A 28 4.73 -12.08 -30.33
N PRO A 29 4.13 -10.90 -30.63
CA PRO A 29 2.76 -10.57 -30.19
C PRO A 29 1.68 -11.54 -30.66
N ASN A 30 1.81 -12.11 -31.87
CA ASN A 30 0.81 -13.02 -32.45
C ASN A 30 1.37 -14.45 -32.58
N GLY A 31 2.45 -14.77 -31.88
CA GLY A 31 3.15 -16.03 -31.95
C GLY A 31 3.10 -16.82 -30.63
N ARG A 32 3.66 -18.04 -30.69
CA ARG A 32 3.90 -18.85 -29.50
C ARG A 32 5.28 -18.48 -28.94
N ASN A 33 5.30 -17.98 -27.71
CA ASN A 33 6.53 -17.66 -27.00
C ASN A 33 6.84 -18.77 -25.99
N ALA A 34 8.06 -19.29 -26.02
CA ALA A 34 8.60 -20.08 -24.92
C ALA A 34 9.13 -19.11 -23.84
N GLY A 35 9.10 -19.53 -22.57
CA GLY A 35 9.57 -18.67 -21.49
C GLY A 35 9.33 -19.24 -20.10
N ARG A 36 9.68 -18.44 -19.10
CA ARG A 36 9.48 -18.72 -17.69
C ARG A 36 8.24 -17.97 -17.19
N ILE A 37 7.47 -18.58 -16.30
CA ILE A 37 6.32 -17.97 -15.64
C ILE A 37 6.53 -18.05 -14.13
N GLU A 38 6.37 -16.93 -13.47
CA GLU A 38 6.43 -16.81 -12.03
C GLU A 38 5.08 -16.40 -11.45
N TYR A 39 4.77 -16.91 -10.26
CA TYR A 39 3.57 -16.58 -9.50
C TYR A 39 4.00 -15.97 -8.17
N LYS A 40 3.49 -14.78 -7.85
CA LYS A 40 3.73 -14.13 -6.57
C LYS A 40 2.42 -13.69 -5.96
N TYR A 41 2.33 -13.77 -4.65
CA TYR A 41 1.21 -13.16 -3.92
C TYR A 41 1.45 -11.67 -3.81
N GLY A 42 0.46 -10.88 -4.18
CA GLY A 42 0.50 -9.43 -4.22
C GLY A 42 -0.78 -8.81 -3.66
N GLY A 43 -0.98 -7.55 -4.01
CA GLY A 43 -2.04 -6.68 -3.52
C GLY A 43 -1.53 -5.73 -2.44
N VAL A 44 -1.82 -4.43 -2.60
CA VAL A 44 -1.34 -3.38 -1.70
C VAL A 44 -1.72 -3.67 -0.25
N GLY A 45 -3.00 -4.00 0.03
CA GLY A 45 -3.44 -4.30 1.40
C GLY A 45 -2.78 -5.53 1.99
N ARG A 46 -2.57 -6.59 1.18
CA ARG A 46 -1.87 -7.80 1.62
C ARG A 46 -0.40 -7.49 1.95
N ASN A 47 0.29 -6.76 1.10
CA ASN A 47 1.69 -6.39 1.31
C ASN A 47 1.83 -5.53 2.57
N VAL A 48 1.02 -4.47 2.70
CA VAL A 48 1.00 -3.59 3.88
C VAL A 48 0.74 -4.37 5.17
N ALA A 49 -0.23 -5.30 5.18
CA ALA A 49 -0.50 -6.10 6.36
C ALA A 49 0.69 -6.98 6.77
N GLN A 50 1.36 -7.59 5.80
CA GLN A 50 2.52 -8.44 6.05
C GLN A 50 3.74 -7.63 6.52
N ASP A 51 3.96 -6.47 5.93
CA ASP A 51 5.05 -5.56 6.28
C ASP A 51 4.89 -4.99 7.71
N ILE A 52 3.66 -4.60 8.08
CA ILE A 52 3.32 -4.17 9.43
C ILE A 52 3.56 -5.29 10.45
N ALA A 53 3.18 -6.53 10.11
CA ALA A 53 3.46 -7.69 10.97
C ALA A 53 4.96 -7.94 11.12
N GLY A 54 5.74 -7.74 10.05
CA GLY A 54 7.21 -7.84 10.06
C GLY A 54 7.89 -6.86 11.02
N LEU A 55 7.24 -5.76 11.37
CA LEU A 55 7.69 -4.81 12.40
C LEU A 55 7.26 -5.21 13.83
N GLY A 56 6.50 -6.29 14.00
CA GLY A 56 6.02 -6.76 15.30
C GLY A 56 4.66 -6.21 15.74
N LEU A 57 3.99 -5.38 14.92
CA LEU A 57 2.63 -4.93 15.20
C LEU A 57 1.61 -6.07 14.95
N LYS A 58 0.34 -5.83 15.32
CA LYS A 58 -0.75 -6.80 15.18
C LYS A 58 -1.76 -6.36 14.11
N PRO A 59 -1.47 -6.55 12.82
CA PRO A 59 -2.40 -6.21 11.76
C PRO A 59 -3.59 -7.18 11.74
N VAL A 60 -4.80 -6.62 11.75
CA VAL A 60 -6.06 -7.31 11.50
C VAL A 60 -6.42 -7.04 10.04
N PHE A 61 -6.30 -8.06 9.19
CA PHE A 61 -6.52 -7.87 7.76
C PHE A 61 -7.96 -8.17 7.36
N VAL A 62 -8.63 -7.17 6.83
CA VAL A 62 -10.01 -7.22 6.34
C VAL A 62 -9.99 -7.20 4.82
N SER A 63 -10.28 -8.34 4.21
CA SER A 63 -10.19 -8.52 2.77
C SER A 63 -10.98 -9.74 2.29
N ILE A 64 -10.76 -10.15 1.06
CA ILE A 64 -11.28 -11.39 0.50
C ILE A 64 -10.11 -12.25 0.01
N THR A 65 -10.17 -13.55 0.27
CA THR A 65 -9.30 -14.54 -0.36
C THR A 65 -10.12 -15.51 -1.23
N ASP A 66 -9.43 -16.35 -1.99
CA ASP A 66 -10.10 -17.38 -2.79
C ASP A 66 -10.47 -18.59 -1.92
N SER A 67 -11.69 -19.05 -2.04
CA SER A 67 -12.12 -20.31 -1.38
C SER A 67 -11.57 -21.56 -2.09
N MET A 68 -10.92 -21.38 -3.25
CA MET A 68 -10.30 -22.42 -4.08
C MET A 68 -8.88 -21.99 -4.49
N GLY A 69 -8.10 -22.92 -5.02
CA GLY A 69 -6.78 -22.59 -5.56
C GLY A 69 -5.79 -22.02 -4.53
N HIS A 70 -5.31 -20.81 -4.75
CA HIS A 70 -4.23 -20.21 -3.95
C HIS A 70 -4.66 -19.60 -2.63
N GLY A 71 -5.96 -19.43 -2.37
CA GLY A 71 -6.45 -18.69 -1.19
C GLY A 71 -5.97 -19.26 0.14
N ALA A 72 -5.97 -20.59 0.29
CA ALA A 72 -5.49 -21.23 1.51
C ALA A 72 -3.98 -21.00 1.75
N ALA A 73 -3.18 -21.00 0.68
CA ALA A 73 -1.74 -20.76 0.77
C ALA A 73 -1.44 -19.29 1.12
N ILE A 74 -2.17 -18.33 0.51
CA ILE A 74 -2.07 -16.90 0.84
C ILE A 74 -2.42 -16.66 2.31
N GLU A 75 -3.50 -17.26 2.80
CA GLU A 75 -3.93 -17.11 4.19
C GLU A 75 -2.94 -17.76 5.18
N SER A 76 -2.32 -18.90 4.80
CA SER A 76 -1.26 -19.52 5.59
C SER A 76 -0.03 -18.62 5.70
N ASP A 77 0.43 -18.08 4.57
CA ASP A 77 1.58 -17.16 4.50
C ASP A 77 1.35 -15.88 5.37
N LEU A 78 0.15 -15.31 5.31
CA LEU A 78 -0.23 -14.18 6.15
C LEU A 78 -0.20 -14.55 7.65
N LYS A 79 -0.76 -15.69 8.03
CA LYS A 79 -0.75 -16.16 9.43
C LYS A 79 0.65 -16.45 9.95
N GLU A 80 1.49 -17.07 9.12
CA GLU A 80 2.88 -17.36 9.45
C GLU A 80 3.68 -16.07 9.67
N SER A 81 3.32 -14.98 8.97
CA SER A 81 3.88 -13.65 9.16
C SER A 81 3.31 -12.89 10.37
N GLY A 82 2.32 -13.43 11.09
CA GLY A 82 1.72 -12.79 12.26
C GLY A 82 0.46 -11.95 11.97
N VAL A 83 -0.07 -11.98 10.75
CA VAL A 83 -1.29 -11.27 10.38
C VAL A 83 -2.53 -12.00 10.93
N ILE A 84 -3.45 -11.26 11.54
CA ILE A 84 -4.75 -11.78 11.99
C ILE A 84 -5.70 -11.79 10.79
N THR A 85 -6.12 -12.97 10.35
CA THR A 85 -6.92 -13.18 9.13
C THR A 85 -8.38 -13.57 9.39
N ASP A 86 -8.85 -13.43 10.63
CA ASP A 86 -10.19 -13.88 11.06
C ASP A 86 -11.34 -13.17 10.33
N TYR A 87 -11.05 -11.99 9.75
CA TYR A 87 -12.00 -11.18 8.99
C TYR A 87 -11.74 -11.21 7.47
N MET A 88 -10.98 -12.19 7.00
CA MET A 88 -10.87 -12.45 5.56
C MET A 88 -12.01 -13.36 5.08
N LEU A 89 -12.81 -12.85 4.14
CA LEU A 89 -13.87 -13.63 3.51
C LEU A 89 -13.28 -14.60 2.48
N ARG A 90 -13.80 -15.83 2.42
CA ARG A 90 -13.41 -16.83 1.41
C ARG A 90 -14.48 -16.95 0.34
N ILE A 91 -14.20 -16.44 -0.85
CA ILE A 91 -15.13 -16.37 -1.97
C ILE A 91 -14.50 -17.04 -3.20
N PRO A 92 -15.24 -17.87 -3.98
CA PRO A 92 -14.71 -18.43 -5.22
C PRO A 92 -14.24 -17.33 -6.19
N ASN A 93 -13.01 -17.47 -6.72
CA ASN A 93 -12.33 -16.45 -7.54
C ASN A 93 -12.22 -15.07 -6.87
N GLY A 94 -12.12 -15.04 -5.54
CA GLY A 94 -12.17 -13.84 -4.71
C GLY A 94 -10.93 -12.95 -4.78
N ILE A 95 -9.78 -13.44 -5.25
CA ILE A 95 -8.56 -12.64 -5.40
C ILE A 95 -8.49 -11.90 -6.72
N GLY A 96 -7.80 -10.77 -6.74
CA GLY A 96 -7.38 -10.09 -7.96
C GLY A 96 -6.31 -10.89 -8.71
N THR A 97 -6.06 -10.53 -9.95
CA THR A 97 -4.97 -11.13 -10.74
C THR A 97 -4.35 -10.07 -11.62
N TRP A 98 -3.05 -9.91 -11.53
CA TRP A 98 -2.28 -9.10 -12.46
C TRP A 98 -1.36 -10.02 -13.27
N MET A 99 -1.60 -10.07 -14.57
CA MET A 99 -0.78 -10.85 -15.50
C MET A 99 0.03 -9.89 -16.35
N VAL A 100 1.34 -10.08 -16.39
CA VAL A 100 2.27 -9.22 -17.11
C VAL A 100 3.26 -10.05 -17.93
N ILE A 101 3.56 -9.56 -19.11
CA ILE A 101 4.66 -10.08 -19.94
C ILE A 101 5.77 -9.04 -19.90
N MET A 102 6.95 -9.46 -19.44
CA MET A 102 8.14 -8.63 -19.34
C MET A 102 8.98 -8.73 -20.61
N THR A 103 9.66 -7.65 -20.96
CA THR A 103 10.76 -7.72 -21.95
C THR A 103 12.01 -8.31 -21.30
N PRO A 104 13.02 -8.75 -22.08
CA PRO A 104 14.31 -9.17 -21.54
C PRO A 104 15.02 -8.10 -20.71
N ASP A 105 14.76 -6.83 -21.01
CA ASP A 105 15.35 -5.67 -20.32
C ASP A 105 14.59 -5.29 -19.04
N GLY A 106 13.50 -6.00 -18.71
CA GLY A 106 12.72 -5.79 -17.48
C GLY A 106 11.53 -4.84 -17.62
N ASP A 107 11.23 -4.34 -18.81
CA ASP A 107 10.08 -3.48 -19.05
C ASP A 107 8.79 -4.30 -19.25
N VAL A 108 7.63 -3.66 -19.06
CA VAL A 108 6.33 -4.26 -19.33
C VAL A 108 6.00 -4.21 -20.82
N CYS A 109 5.92 -5.38 -21.44
CA CYS A 109 5.50 -5.53 -22.83
C CYS A 109 3.96 -5.50 -22.99
N ALA A 110 3.25 -6.22 -22.11
CA ALA A 110 1.78 -6.25 -22.07
C ALA A 110 1.32 -6.64 -20.68
N ASN A 111 0.15 -6.16 -20.27
CA ASN A 111 -0.45 -6.59 -19.02
C ASN A 111 -1.96 -6.69 -19.12
N LEU A 112 -2.55 -7.45 -18.19
CA LEU A 112 -3.99 -7.56 -17.98
C LEU A 112 -4.25 -7.68 -16.49
N SER A 113 -5.14 -6.85 -15.96
CA SER A 113 -5.55 -6.89 -14.56
C SER A 113 -7.01 -7.27 -14.42
N LYS A 114 -7.27 -8.31 -13.61
CA LYS A 114 -8.59 -8.61 -13.06
C LYS A 114 -8.65 -8.00 -11.66
N ARG A 115 -9.43 -6.95 -11.49
CA ARG A 115 -9.62 -6.34 -10.16
C ARG A 115 -10.32 -7.31 -9.21
N GLN A 116 -9.93 -7.26 -7.95
CA GLN A 116 -10.67 -7.91 -6.88
C GLN A 116 -11.99 -7.15 -6.63
N ASN A 117 -13.06 -7.87 -6.43
CA ASN A 117 -14.34 -7.28 -6.01
C ASN A 117 -14.48 -7.42 -4.49
N LEU A 118 -14.28 -6.34 -3.77
CA LEU A 118 -14.37 -6.30 -2.31
C LEU A 118 -15.75 -5.91 -1.77
N ILE A 119 -16.77 -5.67 -2.60
CA ILE A 119 -18.12 -5.31 -2.18
C ILE A 119 -18.65 -6.20 -1.02
N PRO A 120 -18.43 -7.52 -0.99
CA PRO A 120 -18.86 -8.36 0.15
C PRO A 120 -18.27 -7.94 1.50
N VAL A 121 -17.13 -7.27 1.53
CA VAL A 121 -16.52 -6.71 2.76
C VAL A 121 -17.43 -5.62 3.36
N SER A 122 -18.22 -4.92 2.56
CA SER A 122 -19.16 -3.92 3.06
C SER A 122 -20.19 -4.51 4.04
N LEU A 123 -20.68 -5.73 3.75
CA LEU A 123 -21.61 -6.45 4.65
C LEU A 123 -20.89 -6.92 5.92
N LEU A 124 -19.66 -7.41 5.79
CA LEU A 124 -18.84 -7.76 6.97
C LEU A 124 -18.64 -6.56 7.88
N LEU A 125 -18.35 -5.37 7.31
CA LEU A 125 -18.21 -4.14 8.09
C LEU A 125 -19.53 -3.69 8.74
N ASP A 126 -20.66 -3.92 8.12
CA ASP A 126 -21.98 -3.63 8.72
C ASP A 126 -22.27 -4.59 9.89
N GLU A 127 -21.86 -5.86 9.82
CA GLU A 127 -22.12 -6.88 10.84
C GLU A 127 -21.07 -6.90 11.96
N LYS A 128 -19.79 -6.73 11.63
CA LYS A 128 -18.63 -6.93 12.50
C LYS A 128 -17.75 -5.68 12.68
N GLY A 129 -18.11 -4.57 12.04
CA GLY A 129 -17.28 -3.37 12.09
C GLY A 129 -17.01 -2.89 13.52
N ASP A 130 -18.00 -2.95 14.40
CA ASP A 130 -17.83 -2.58 15.80
C ASP A 130 -16.82 -3.48 16.54
N GLU A 131 -16.83 -4.77 16.26
CA GLU A 131 -15.88 -5.74 16.84
C GLU A 131 -14.46 -5.52 16.29
N ILE A 132 -14.34 -5.21 14.99
CA ILE A 132 -13.06 -5.01 14.31
C ILE A 132 -12.36 -3.74 14.79
N PHE A 133 -13.12 -2.64 14.96
CA PHE A 133 -12.57 -1.29 15.16
C PHE A 133 -12.51 -0.86 16.63
N ALA A 134 -13.24 -1.52 17.57
CA ALA A 134 -13.37 -1.08 18.95
C ALA A 134 -12.04 -0.85 19.67
N ASP A 135 -11.04 -1.66 19.39
CA ASP A 135 -9.70 -1.63 20.04
C ASP A 135 -8.59 -1.36 19.01
N ALA A 136 -8.91 -0.83 17.84
CA ALA A 136 -7.91 -0.47 16.86
C ALA A 136 -7.16 0.81 17.28
N ASP A 137 -5.84 0.78 17.22
CA ASP A 137 -5.01 1.99 17.40
C ASP A 137 -4.98 2.83 16.13
N ALA A 138 -5.12 2.19 14.96
CA ALA A 138 -5.11 2.87 13.66
C ALA A 138 -5.75 2.02 12.56
N ILE A 139 -6.00 2.65 11.42
CA ILE A 139 -6.52 2.04 10.20
C ILE A 139 -5.57 2.37 9.05
N ALA A 140 -5.16 1.36 8.28
CA ALA A 140 -4.50 1.49 6.99
C ALA A 140 -5.46 1.03 5.89
N ILE A 141 -5.73 1.87 4.89
CA ILE A 141 -6.72 1.57 3.85
C ILE A 141 -6.25 1.96 2.45
N GLU A 142 -6.54 1.12 1.45
CA GLU A 142 -6.51 1.53 0.05
C GLU A 142 -7.70 2.43 -0.27
N ILE A 143 -7.47 3.70 -0.56
CA ILE A 143 -8.52 4.69 -0.79
C ILE A 143 -9.30 4.45 -2.10
N ASP A 144 -8.69 3.77 -3.05
CA ASP A 144 -9.29 3.45 -4.36
C ASP A 144 -10.14 2.17 -4.37
N LEU A 145 -10.52 1.65 -3.19
CA LEU A 145 -11.52 0.60 -3.06
C LEU A 145 -12.92 1.11 -3.44
N GLU A 146 -13.90 0.19 -3.48
CA GLU A 146 -15.30 0.52 -3.70
C GLU A 146 -15.80 1.52 -2.64
N GLU A 147 -16.59 2.50 -3.08
CA GLU A 147 -17.05 3.60 -2.21
C GLU A 147 -17.83 3.11 -1.00
N GLU A 148 -18.59 2.04 -1.18
CA GLU A 148 -19.37 1.38 -0.14
C GLU A 148 -18.48 0.90 1.02
N ILE A 149 -17.24 0.52 0.74
CA ILE A 149 -16.26 0.09 1.75
C ILE A 149 -15.63 1.32 2.38
N VAL A 150 -15.09 2.21 1.57
CA VAL A 150 -14.37 3.41 2.04
C VAL A 150 -15.26 4.23 2.96
N SER A 151 -16.53 4.48 2.57
CA SER A 151 -17.49 5.23 3.39
C SER A 151 -17.77 4.57 4.74
N ARG A 152 -17.87 3.24 4.80
CA ARG A 152 -18.08 2.50 6.05
C ARG A 152 -16.86 2.56 6.97
N VAL A 153 -15.67 2.41 6.40
CA VAL A 153 -14.41 2.50 7.15
C VAL A 153 -14.27 3.87 7.79
N PHE A 154 -14.47 4.95 7.05
CA PHE A 154 -14.38 6.31 7.61
C PHE A 154 -15.48 6.62 8.64
N ARG A 155 -16.69 6.08 8.47
CA ARG A 155 -17.74 6.19 9.49
C ARG A 155 -17.37 5.44 10.78
N LEU A 156 -16.77 4.24 10.67
CA LEU A 156 -16.28 3.50 11.84
C LEU A 156 -15.08 4.18 12.48
N ALA A 157 -14.15 4.71 11.69
CA ALA A 157 -13.02 5.48 12.16
C ALA A 157 -13.48 6.70 12.99
N GLU A 158 -14.46 7.46 12.49
CA GLU A 158 -15.05 8.59 13.21
C GLU A 158 -15.76 8.14 14.50
N LYS A 159 -16.54 7.05 14.46
CA LYS A 159 -17.22 6.50 15.64
C LYS A 159 -16.27 6.11 16.76
N TYR A 160 -15.14 5.50 16.43
CA TYR A 160 -14.15 5.02 17.39
C TYR A 160 -12.98 5.99 17.60
N GLN A 161 -12.98 7.13 16.93
CA GLN A 161 -11.92 8.15 16.98
C GLN A 161 -10.53 7.58 16.67
N VAL A 162 -10.45 6.75 15.63
CA VAL A 162 -9.23 6.08 15.18
C VAL A 162 -8.68 6.79 13.95
N ASP A 163 -7.39 7.10 13.95
CA ASP A 163 -6.70 7.73 12.82
C ASP A 163 -6.63 6.81 11.60
N VAL A 164 -6.81 7.39 10.41
CA VAL A 164 -6.78 6.68 9.12
C VAL A 164 -5.54 7.07 8.33
N TYR A 165 -4.78 6.09 7.89
CA TYR A 165 -3.64 6.21 7.00
C TYR A 165 -4.02 5.70 5.63
N GLY A 166 -3.88 6.54 4.60
CA GLY A 166 -4.33 6.25 3.24
C GLY A 166 -3.19 5.90 2.30
N VAL A 167 -3.36 4.83 1.56
CA VAL A 167 -2.51 4.42 0.42
C VAL A 167 -3.38 4.18 -0.79
N ILE A 168 -2.80 4.16 -1.97
CA ILE A 168 -3.51 3.91 -3.22
C ILE A 168 -2.79 2.91 -4.11
N SER A 169 -3.55 2.21 -4.93
CA SER A 169 -3.06 1.42 -6.06
C SER A 169 -3.43 2.06 -7.41
N ASN A 170 -4.44 2.93 -7.43
CA ASN A 170 -4.92 3.57 -8.65
C ASN A 170 -5.43 4.99 -8.39
N MET A 171 -4.60 6.00 -8.70
CA MET A 171 -4.92 7.41 -8.50
C MET A 171 -6.16 7.84 -9.29
N THR A 172 -6.39 7.35 -10.51
CA THR A 172 -7.57 7.72 -11.30
C THR A 172 -8.89 7.42 -10.56
N ILE A 173 -8.92 6.36 -9.77
CA ILE A 173 -10.08 6.03 -8.93
C ILE A 173 -10.07 6.87 -7.65
N ALA A 174 -8.90 7.02 -7.02
CA ALA A 174 -8.75 7.79 -5.79
C ALA A 174 -9.14 9.28 -5.95
N LEU A 175 -8.97 9.85 -7.14
CA LEU A 175 -9.45 11.20 -7.46
C LEU A 175 -10.97 11.38 -7.25
N ASN A 176 -11.75 10.31 -7.35
CA ASN A 176 -13.18 10.35 -7.01
C ASN A 176 -13.41 10.14 -5.50
N ARG A 177 -12.36 10.10 -4.69
CA ARG A 177 -12.35 9.85 -3.24
C ARG A 177 -11.65 10.98 -2.46
N ILE A 178 -11.52 12.16 -3.03
CA ILE A 178 -10.84 13.32 -2.43
C ILE A 178 -11.39 13.65 -1.03
N GLU A 179 -12.68 13.48 -0.82
CA GLU A 179 -13.29 13.70 0.50
C GLU A 179 -12.74 12.77 1.58
N TYR A 180 -12.37 11.53 1.23
CA TYR A 180 -11.77 10.55 2.15
C TYR A 180 -10.27 10.77 2.30
N ILE A 181 -9.57 11.11 1.21
CA ILE A 181 -8.17 11.54 1.28
C ILE A 181 -8.02 12.70 2.26
N ASN A 182 -8.93 13.66 2.20
CA ASN A 182 -8.97 14.82 3.11
C ASN A 182 -9.23 14.47 4.59
N LYS A 183 -9.70 13.27 4.90
CA LYS A 183 -9.93 12.80 6.27
C LYS A 183 -8.79 11.91 6.79
N CYS A 184 -7.79 11.61 5.96
CA CYS A 184 -6.63 10.85 6.41
C CYS A 184 -5.77 11.66 7.37
N LYS A 185 -5.22 10.98 8.38
CA LYS A 185 -4.15 11.49 9.22
C LYS A 185 -2.89 11.73 8.38
N CYS A 186 -2.54 10.73 7.59
CA CYS A 186 -1.45 10.80 6.64
C CYS A 186 -1.85 10.09 5.35
N PHE A 187 -1.49 10.67 4.21
CA PHE A 187 -1.68 10.11 2.89
C PHE A 187 -0.33 9.99 2.19
N VAL A 188 -0.07 8.82 1.61
CA VAL A 188 1.20 8.54 0.91
C VAL A 188 0.90 8.23 -0.54
N CYS A 189 1.64 8.85 -1.44
CA CYS A 189 1.60 8.58 -2.87
C CYS A 189 2.98 8.80 -3.51
N ASN A 190 3.14 8.38 -4.76
CA ASN A 190 4.37 8.66 -5.51
C ASN A 190 4.31 10.01 -6.26
N ARG A 191 5.43 10.41 -6.88
CA ARG A 191 5.59 11.66 -7.64
C ARG A 191 4.53 11.83 -8.73
N ILE A 192 4.25 10.77 -9.51
CA ILE A 192 3.29 10.81 -10.62
C ILE A 192 1.87 10.97 -10.08
N GLU A 193 1.55 10.23 -9.04
CA GLU A 193 0.25 10.29 -8.35
C GLU A 193 0.01 11.65 -7.71
N ALA A 194 1.04 12.24 -7.11
CA ALA A 194 0.97 13.60 -6.58
C ALA A 194 0.68 14.63 -7.70
N GLY A 195 1.32 14.48 -8.86
CA GLY A 195 1.04 15.31 -10.03
C GLY A 195 -0.41 15.23 -10.49
N GLN A 196 -0.97 14.02 -10.52
CA GLN A 196 -2.39 13.82 -10.84
C GLN A 196 -3.31 14.42 -9.78
N LEU A 197 -2.98 14.26 -8.50
CA LEU A 197 -3.77 14.81 -7.39
C LEU A 197 -3.77 16.34 -7.38
N PHE A 198 -2.65 16.94 -7.72
CA PHE A 198 -2.47 18.40 -7.68
C PHE A 198 -2.79 19.10 -9.01
N ASP A 199 -3.10 18.32 -10.06
CA ASP A 199 -3.21 18.83 -11.44
C ASP A 199 -1.97 19.69 -11.81
N THR A 200 -0.78 19.13 -11.57
CA THR A 200 0.50 19.84 -11.70
C THR A 200 1.55 18.87 -12.25
N ASP A 201 2.40 19.37 -13.15
CA ASP A 201 3.54 18.60 -13.64
C ASP A 201 4.60 18.46 -12.55
N THR A 202 4.84 17.22 -12.15
CA THR A 202 5.80 16.85 -11.08
C THR A 202 6.92 15.93 -11.58
N GLU A 203 6.90 15.51 -12.86
CA GLU A 203 7.74 14.40 -13.34
C GLU A 203 9.24 14.67 -13.20
N ASP A 204 9.68 15.87 -13.64
CA ASP A 204 11.09 16.26 -13.62
C ASP A 204 11.47 17.19 -12.44
N LYS A 205 10.62 17.28 -11.42
CA LYS A 205 10.89 18.16 -10.27
C LYS A 205 11.95 17.57 -9.34
N SER A 206 12.91 18.39 -8.94
CA SER A 206 13.85 18.06 -7.89
C SER A 206 13.14 17.86 -6.53
N PRO A 207 13.76 17.19 -5.56
CA PRO A 207 13.17 17.04 -4.21
C PRO A 207 12.79 18.38 -3.56
N ASN A 208 13.60 19.43 -3.74
CA ASN A 208 13.31 20.76 -3.20
C ASN A 208 12.07 21.38 -3.86
N GLU A 209 11.99 21.34 -5.20
CA GLU A 209 10.82 21.84 -5.93
C GLU A 209 9.56 21.06 -5.57
N MET A 210 9.69 19.71 -5.40
CA MET A 210 8.56 18.86 -4.99
C MET A 210 8.10 19.20 -3.58
N LEU A 211 9.02 19.46 -2.65
CA LEU A 211 8.69 19.91 -1.30
C LEU A 211 7.95 21.26 -1.31
N ASP A 212 8.39 22.22 -2.13
CA ASP A 212 7.72 23.52 -2.25
C ASP A 212 6.31 23.37 -2.83
N ILE A 213 6.14 22.54 -3.86
CA ILE A 213 4.83 22.20 -4.43
C ILE A 213 3.94 21.55 -3.35
N LEU A 214 4.46 20.56 -2.62
CA LEU A 214 3.70 19.86 -1.59
C LEU A 214 3.22 20.81 -0.48
N LYS A 215 4.08 21.70 -0.01
CA LYS A 215 3.73 22.71 1.01
C LYS A 215 2.64 23.68 0.54
N ASP A 216 2.71 24.11 -0.71
CA ASP A 216 1.69 24.99 -1.31
C ASP A 216 0.36 24.24 -1.43
N LYS A 217 0.38 23.08 -2.07
CA LYS A 217 -0.81 22.28 -2.38
C LYS A 217 -1.49 21.70 -1.16
N LEU A 218 -0.75 21.34 -0.10
CA LEU A 218 -1.35 20.84 1.14
C LEU A 218 -2.36 21.83 1.75
N ASN A 219 -2.24 23.12 1.48
CA ASN A 219 -3.20 24.14 1.95
C ASN A 219 -4.59 23.94 1.34
N ASP A 220 -4.69 23.36 0.15
CA ASP A 220 -5.95 23.10 -0.54
C ASP A 220 -6.66 21.85 0.02
N PHE A 221 -5.95 21.01 0.78
CA PHE A 221 -6.45 19.79 1.38
C PHE A 221 -6.69 19.94 2.89
N ARG A 222 -7.40 18.98 3.48
CA ARG A 222 -7.72 18.94 4.91
C ARG A 222 -6.94 17.88 5.68
N MET A 223 -6.29 16.93 4.99
CA MET A 223 -5.45 15.91 5.64
C MET A 223 -4.36 16.55 6.49
N GLU A 224 -3.93 15.89 7.56
CA GLU A 224 -2.93 16.48 8.46
C GLU A 224 -1.54 16.43 7.88
N CYS A 225 -1.15 15.31 7.27
CA CYS A 225 0.15 15.12 6.63
C CYS A 225 0.02 14.47 5.26
N MET A 226 0.95 14.79 4.39
CA MET A 226 1.13 14.11 3.10
C MET A 226 2.60 13.81 2.87
N ILE A 227 2.88 12.64 2.31
CA ILE A 227 4.22 12.20 1.94
C ILE A 227 4.23 11.80 0.47
N VAL A 228 5.23 12.26 -0.25
CA VAL A 228 5.42 11.91 -1.66
C VAL A 228 6.75 11.20 -1.83
N THR A 229 6.71 9.95 -2.31
CA THR A 229 7.92 9.20 -2.65
C THR A 229 8.47 9.64 -4.00
N LEU A 230 9.79 9.72 -4.10
CA LEU A 230 10.53 10.26 -5.24
C LEU A 230 11.52 9.24 -5.82
N ASP A 231 11.20 7.96 -5.74
CA ASP A 231 12.04 6.85 -6.18
C ASP A 231 13.46 6.92 -5.55
N LYS A 232 14.50 6.95 -6.38
CA LYS A 232 15.90 7.06 -5.94
C LYS A 232 16.23 8.34 -5.17
N ASP A 233 15.39 9.37 -5.26
CA ASP A 233 15.59 10.65 -4.59
C ASP A 233 14.98 10.67 -3.16
N GLY A 234 14.40 9.54 -2.70
CA GLY A 234 13.82 9.38 -1.37
C GLY A 234 12.37 9.84 -1.28
N SER A 235 12.04 10.67 -0.31
CA SER A 235 10.69 11.21 -0.12
C SER A 235 10.69 12.63 0.42
N VAL A 236 9.58 13.34 0.20
CA VAL A 236 9.30 14.64 0.82
C VAL A 236 8.00 14.54 1.61
N TYR A 237 7.90 15.30 2.71
CA TYR A 237 6.71 15.34 3.55
C TYR A 237 6.37 16.76 3.96
N ALA A 238 5.08 17.02 4.15
CA ALA A 238 4.58 18.25 4.75
C ALA A 238 3.34 17.96 5.59
N CYS A 239 3.20 18.68 6.70
CA CYS A 239 2.09 18.58 7.63
C CYS A 239 1.46 19.96 7.91
N LYS A 240 0.22 19.98 8.39
CA LYS A 240 -0.54 21.19 8.70
C LYS A 240 0.04 22.02 9.86
N ASP A 241 0.83 21.40 10.72
CA ASP A 241 1.55 22.07 11.82
C ASP A 241 2.86 22.74 11.36
N GLU A 242 3.04 22.92 10.05
CA GLU A 242 4.22 23.47 9.39
C GLU A 242 5.47 22.55 9.41
N THR A 243 5.37 21.36 10.00
CA THR A 243 6.44 20.37 9.92
C THR A 243 6.58 19.91 8.47
N SER A 244 7.79 20.01 7.94
CA SER A 244 8.08 19.60 6.56
C SER A 244 9.55 19.26 6.38
N GLY A 245 9.85 18.39 5.42
CA GLY A 245 11.23 18.00 5.17
C GLY A 245 11.38 16.97 4.06
N MET A 246 12.60 16.45 3.95
CA MET A 246 12.99 15.44 2.98
C MET A 246 13.69 14.29 3.71
N CYS A 247 13.41 13.07 3.26
CA CYS A 247 14.14 11.86 3.67
C CYS A 247 14.84 11.30 2.43
N PRO A 248 16.18 11.36 2.34
CA PRO A 248 16.89 10.81 1.21
C PRO A 248 16.83 9.28 1.21
N SER A 249 16.88 8.65 0.03
CA SER A 249 17.09 7.21 -0.10
C SER A 249 18.58 6.89 -0.11
N ASP A 250 18.91 5.66 0.29
CA ASP A 250 20.24 5.11 0.07
C ASP A 250 20.41 4.66 -1.38
N GLN A 251 21.65 4.73 -1.88
CA GLN A 251 21.99 4.13 -3.17
C GLN A 251 22.17 2.62 -2.99
N ILE A 252 21.23 1.87 -3.55
CA ILE A 252 21.18 0.41 -3.45
C ILE A 252 21.04 -0.23 -4.83
N ASP A 253 21.48 -1.48 -4.95
CA ASP A 253 21.24 -2.27 -6.16
C ASP A 253 19.78 -2.75 -6.20
N ILE A 254 19.09 -2.47 -7.30
CA ILE A 254 17.69 -2.83 -7.51
C ILE A 254 17.61 -4.25 -8.07
N VAL A 255 16.93 -5.14 -7.34
CA VAL A 255 16.58 -6.50 -7.80
C VAL A 255 15.15 -6.53 -8.35
N ASP A 256 14.17 -6.09 -7.55
CA ASP A 256 12.76 -5.95 -7.94
C ASP A 256 12.14 -4.79 -7.13
N SER A 257 11.53 -3.82 -7.77
CA SER A 257 10.91 -2.68 -7.08
C SER A 257 9.45 -2.92 -6.66
N THR A 258 8.90 -4.10 -6.97
CA THR A 258 7.52 -4.46 -6.62
C THR A 258 7.34 -4.52 -5.11
N GLY A 259 6.35 -3.81 -4.57
CA GLY A 259 6.07 -3.77 -3.14
C GLY A 259 6.84 -2.72 -2.34
N ALA A 260 7.83 -2.04 -2.95
CA ALA A 260 8.61 -1.00 -2.26
C ALA A 260 7.74 0.14 -1.70
N GLY A 261 6.75 0.61 -2.48
CA GLY A 261 5.80 1.63 -2.05
C GLY A 261 4.92 1.16 -0.90
N ASP A 262 4.49 -0.09 -0.92
CA ASP A 262 3.69 -0.70 0.15
C ASP A 262 4.49 -0.80 1.44
N SER A 263 5.75 -1.24 1.35
CA SER A 263 6.67 -1.35 2.49
C SER A 263 7.05 0.03 3.04
N PHE A 264 7.26 1.03 2.17
CA PHE A 264 7.44 2.41 2.61
C PHE A 264 6.23 2.90 3.40
N PHE A 265 5.01 2.73 2.86
CA PHE A 265 3.77 3.12 3.53
C PHE A 265 3.59 2.39 4.86
N ALA A 266 3.87 1.09 4.91
CA ALA A 266 3.79 0.29 6.13
C ALA A 266 4.72 0.82 7.22
N GLY A 267 5.98 1.10 6.88
CA GLY A 267 6.96 1.66 7.82
C GLY A 267 6.57 3.04 8.33
N VAL A 268 6.15 3.95 7.43
CA VAL A 268 5.65 5.27 7.81
C VAL A 268 4.45 5.16 8.75
N SER A 269 3.44 4.36 8.38
CA SER A 269 2.22 4.21 9.17
C SER A 269 2.54 3.65 10.55
N ALA A 270 3.33 2.58 10.62
CA ALA A 270 3.75 1.97 11.88
C ALA A 270 4.52 2.96 12.77
N GLY A 271 5.45 3.73 12.18
CA GLY A 271 6.19 4.76 12.89
C GLY A 271 5.27 5.83 13.51
N LEU A 272 4.38 6.40 12.69
CA LEU A 272 3.44 7.44 13.15
C LEU A 272 2.45 6.92 14.22
N ILE A 273 1.98 5.68 14.09
CA ILE A 273 1.11 5.02 15.09
C ILE A 273 1.84 4.84 16.42
N CYS A 274 3.14 4.61 16.37
CA CYS A 274 4.00 4.55 17.57
C CYS A 274 4.51 5.92 18.01
N HIS A 275 3.94 7.01 17.50
CA HIS A 275 4.28 8.40 17.84
C HIS A 275 5.74 8.79 17.53
N MET A 276 6.33 8.18 16.50
CA MET A 276 7.60 8.65 15.94
C MET A 276 7.42 10.03 15.30
N PRO A 277 8.42 10.91 15.39
CA PRO A 277 8.49 12.08 14.51
C PRO A 277 8.40 11.66 13.03
N ILE A 278 7.79 12.51 12.20
CA ILE A 278 7.52 12.14 10.80
C ILE A 278 8.80 11.86 10.00
N ASP A 279 9.89 12.54 10.30
CA ASP A 279 11.20 12.30 9.68
C ASP A 279 11.77 10.92 10.04
N GLU A 280 11.60 10.47 11.28
CA GLU A 280 11.97 9.12 11.71
C GLU A 280 11.05 8.06 11.09
N ALA A 281 9.74 8.34 10.99
CA ALA A 281 8.79 7.45 10.34
C ALA A 281 9.08 7.31 8.83
N CYS A 282 9.41 8.41 8.14
CA CYS A 282 9.85 8.36 6.73
C CYS A 282 11.14 7.55 6.56
N ARG A 283 12.10 7.67 7.49
CA ARG A 283 13.33 6.89 7.46
C ARG A 283 13.03 5.39 7.62
N LEU A 284 12.18 5.02 8.59
CA LEU A 284 11.75 3.62 8.76
C LEU A 284 11.11 3.08 7.47
N GLY A 285 10.22 3.84 6.83
CA GLY A 285 9.64 3.48 5.54
C GLY A 285 10.69 3.30 4.45
N THR A 286 11.69 4.20 4.38
CA THR A 286 12.80 4.11 3.42
C THR A 286 13.65 2.86 3.65
N GLU A 287 13.98 2.53 4.89
CA GLU A 287 14.75 1.34 5.25
C GLU A 287 14.00 0.05 4.87
N MET A 288 12.69 -0.03 5.13
CA MET A 288 11.87 -1.18 4.74
C MET A 288 11.78 -1.33 3.22
N ALA A 289 11.52 -0.24 2.50
CA ALA A 289 11.50 -0.25 1.04
C ALA A 289 12.86 -0.69 0.46
N ALA A 290 13.97 -0.25 1.05
CA ALA A 290 15.33 -0.64 0.63
C ALA A 290 15.58 -2.15 0.77
N VAL A 291 15.10 -2.78 1.85
CA VAL A 291 15.19 -4.25 2.04
C VAL A 291 14.40 -4.98 0.95
N VAL A 292 13.18 -4.52 0.65
CA VAL A 292 12.32 -5.14 -0.37
C VAL A 292 12.93 -5.01 -1.77
N ILE A 293 13.42 -3.82 -2.14
CA ILE A 293 14.03 -3.56 -3.47
C ILE A 293 15.26 -4.45 -3.73
N GLN A 294 16.01 -4.81 -2.71
CA GLN A 294 17.21 -5.65 -2.79
C GLN A 294 16.90 -7.16 -2.78
N SER A 295 15.63 -7.54 -2.73
CA SER A 295 15.20 -8.93 -2.69
C SER A 295 14.30 -9.27 -3.89
N THR A 296 13.96 -10.55 -4.03
CA THR A 296 12.91 -10.99 -4.96
C THR A 296 11.52 -11.03 -4.29
N GLU A 297 11.45 -10.75 -2.99
CA GLU A 297 10.19 -10.69 -2.24
C GLU A 297 9.56 -9.30 -2.43
N ASN A 298 8.24 -9.23 -2.30
CA ASN A 298 7.49 -7.98 -2.40
C ASN A 298 6.97 -7.47 -1.03
N THR A 299 7.52 -8.02 0.04
CA THR A 299 7.21 -7.64 1.42
C THR A 299 8.46 -7.66 2.28
N TYR A 300 8.45 -6.82 3.32
CA TYR A 300 9.51 -6.74 4.31
C TYR A 300 9.49 -7.95 5.25
N LYS A 301 10.68 -8.50 5.54
CA LYS A 301 10.90 -9.48 6.59
C LYS A 301 12.02 -8.98 7.48
N ALA A 302 11.75 -8.88 8.78
CA ALA A 302 12.81 -8.61 9.75
C ALA A 302 13.77 -9.81 9.79
N ASP A 303 15.07 -9.55 9.84
CA ASP A 303 16.14 -10.57 10.02
C ASP A 303 16.04 -11.28 11.38
#